data_d4fd5313ce3ac75eff4e2be9ad88ef57
#
_entry.id   d4fd5313ce3ac75eff4e2be9ad88ef57
#
_cell.length_a   1.000
_cell.length_b   1.000
_cell.length_c   1.000
_cell.angle_alpha   90.00
_cell.angle_beta   90.00
_cell.angle_gamma   90.00
#
_symmetry.space_group_name_H-M   'P 1'
#
loop_
_entity.id
_entity.type
_entity.pdbx_description
1 polymer ?
#
loop_
_entity_poly.entity_id
_entity_poly.type
_entity_poly.pdbx_seq_one_letter_code
_entity_poly.pdbx_strand_id
1 'polypeptide(L)'
;MKRIAAGLLAGVAGLAAVVVAVPGIAGADGPQCNPQARAQARTVARGQVEAYLAGHPDVAAEVTKVKGLPKEQRRAEWQAYRQANPQQAREFRAARQPIIDYRAACHR
;
A
#
# COMPACT_ATOMS: atom_id res chain seq x y z
N MET A 1 20.18 26.24 -0.30
CA MET A 1 19.99 24.98 -0.92
C MET A 1 20.33 23.84 -0.02
N LYS A 2 21.49 23.82 0.50
CA LYS A 2 21.88 22.70 1.30
C LYS A 2 21.04 22.55 2.52
N ARG A 3 20.68 23.65 3.11
CA ARG A 3 19.90 23.60 4.31
C ARG A 3 18.58 22.91 4.10
N ILE A 4 18.07 23.08 2.93
CA ILE A 4 16.79 22.51 2.61
C ILE A 4 16.82 21.00 2.70
N ALA A 5 17.89 20.44 2.23
CA ALA A 5 18.03 19.00 2.29
C ALA A 5 17.96 18.50 3.71
N ALA A 6 18.59 19.23 4.60
CA ALA A 6 18.57 18.79 5.98
C ALA A 6 17.16 18.78 6.53
N GLY A 7 16.39 19.77 6.15
CA GLY A 7 15.02 19.81 6.62
C GLY A 7 14.23 18.62 6.16
N LEU A 8 14.49 18.20 4.95
CA LEU A 8 13.77 17.05 4.42
C LEU A 8 14.07 15.79 5.20
N LEU A 9 15.31 15.65 5.57
CA LEU A 9 15.68 14.46 6.32
C LEU A 9 14.93 14.39 7.63
N ALA A 10 14.78 15.50 8.26
CA ALA A 10 14.06 15.52 9.52
C ALA A 10 12.63 15.05 9.32
N GLY A 11 12.05 15.48 8.23
CA GLY A 11 10.69 15.07 7.96
C GLY A 11 10.58 13.58 7.78
N VAL A 12 11.54 13.00 7.11
CA VAL A 12 11.50 11.58 6.88
C VAL A 12 11.57 10.82 8.20
N ALA A 13 12.41 11.28 9.08
CA ALA A 13 12.52 10.63 10.37
C ALA A 13 11.18 10.64 11.09
N GLY A 14 10.50 11.74 10.99
CA GLY A 14 9.20 11.82 11.63
C GLY A 14 8.23 10.79 11.10
N LEU A 15 8.28 10.56 9.81
CA LEU A 15 7.40 9.56 9.23
C LEU A 15 7.68 8.18 9.76
N ALA A 16 8.93 7.86 9.89
CA ALA A 16 9.28 6.55 10.39
C ALA A 16 8.70 6.34 11.78
N ALA A 17 8.77 7.34 12.59
CA ALA A 17 8.25 7.23 13.93
C ALA A 17 6.74 6.95 13.91
N VAL A 18 6.07 7.58 13.01
CA VAL A 18 4.63 7.38 12.91
C VAL A 18 4.30 5.94 12.60
N VAL A 19 5.07 5.35 11.72
CA VAL A 19 4.79 3.97 11.34
C VAL A 19 4.87 3.06 12.54
N VAL A 20 5.78 3.35 13.42
CA VAL A 20 5.94 2.51 14.60
C VAL A 20 4.71 2.55 15.48
N ALA A 21 3.92 3.56 15.32
CA ALA A 21 2.76 3.73 16.17
C ALA A 21 1.62 2.77 15.85
N VAL A 22 1.86 1.72 15.11
CA VAL A 22 0.82 0.74 14.82
C VAL A 22 1.11 -0.54 15.55
N PRO A 23 0.96 -0.56 16.85
CA PRO A 23 1.37 -1.72 17.64
C PRO A 23 0.45 -2.92 17.49
N GLY A 24 -0.80 -2.69 17.22
CA GLY A 24 -1.74 -3.78 17.15
C GLY A 24 -1.42 -4.79 16.06
N ILE A 25 -0.79 -4.34 15.01
CA ILE A 25 -0.47 -5.22 13.90
C ILE A 25 0.90 -5.82 14.07
N ALA A 26 1.78 -5.09 14.69
CA ALA A 26 3.17 -5.49 14.81
C ALA A 26 3.44 -6.24 16.10
N GLY A 27 2.49 -6.97 16.59
CA GLY A 27 2.71 -7.73 17.81
C GLY A 27 3.89 -8.66 17.68
N ALA A 28 4.45 -9.02 18.81
CA ALA A 28 5.63 -9.88 18.84
C ALA A 28 5.35 -11.21 18.15
N ASP A 29 4.12 -11.65 18.17
CA ASP A 29 3.72 -12.91 17.57
C ASP A 29 3.25 -12.74 16.13
N GLY A 30 3.48 -11.58 15.57
CA GLY A 30 3.01 -11.31 14.22
C GLY A 30 1.58 -10.82 14.20
N PRO A 31 1.01 -10.66 13.02
CA PRO A 31 -0.34 -10.12 12.90
C PRO A 31 -1.36 -11.09 13.48
N GLN A 32 -2.33 -10.53 14.15
CA GLN A 32 -3.43 -11.31 14.66
C GLN A 32 -4.46 -11.53 13.58
N CYS A 33 -5.03 -12.73 13.57
CA CYS A 33 -5.99 -13.12 12.54
C CYS A 33 -7.39 -13.04 13.08
N ASN A 34 -7.90 -11.83 13.22
CA ASN A 34 -9.26 -11.63 13.71
C ASN A 34 -9.89 -10.47 12.93
N PRO A 35 -11.21 -10.27 13.06
CA PRO A 35 -11.89 -9.23 12.29
C PRO A 35 -11.36 -7.83 12.55
N GLN A 36 -10.96 -7.54 13.77
CA GLN A 36 -10.43 -6.22 14.07
C GLN A 36 -9.09 -5.97 13.38
N ALA A 37 -8.21 -6.95 13.44
CA ALA A 37 -6.92 -6.84 12.79
C ALA A 37 -7.08 -6.72 11.28
N ARG A 38 -8.04 -7.45 10.72
CA ARG A 38 -8.32 -7.37 9.30
C ARG A 38 -8.81 -5.99 8.91
N ALA A 39 -9.74 -5.45 9.69
CA ALA A 39 -10.26 -4.11 9.40
C ALA A 39 -9.16 -3.07 9.51
N GLN A 40 -8.29 -3.22 10.49
CA GLN A 40 -7.20 -2.29 10.68
C GLN A 40 -6.21 -2.35 9.51
N ALA A 41 -5.88 -3.55 9.08
CA ALA A 41 -4.99 -3.72 7.93
C ALA A 41 -5.58 -3.08 6.68
N ARG A 42 -6.88 -3.24 6.48
CA ARG A 42 -7.55 -2.61 5.36
C ARG A 42 -7.53 -1.10 5.44
N THR A 43 -7.78 -0.56 6.62
CA THR A 43 -7.80 0.88 6.80
C THR A 43 -6.43 1.48 6.49
N VAL A 44 -5.38 0.86 7.01
CA VAL A 44 -4.03 1.36 6.76
C VAL A 44 -3.69 1.25 5.28
N ALA A 45 -3.97 0.11 4.68
CA ALA A 45 -3.67 -0.08 3.27
C ALA A 45 -4.45 0.90 2.40
N ARG A 46 -5.73 1.11 2.72
CA ARG A 46 -6.53 2.05 1.96
C ARG A 46 -5.95 3.45 2.01
N GLY A 47 -5.57 3.90 3.19
CA GLY A 47 -4.98 5.22 3.33
C GLY A 47 -3.70 5.37 2.52
N GLN A 48 -2.85 4.35 2.54
CA GLN A 48 -1.62 4.38 1.77
C GLN A 48 -1.89 4.36 0.28
N VAL A 49 -2.85 3.55 -0.15
CA VAL A 49 -3.21 3.49 -1.56
C VAL A 49 -3.78 4.83 -2.03
N GLU A 50 -4.65 5.41 -1.24
CA GLU A 50 -5.24 6.70 -1.61
C GLU A 50 -4.17 7.78 -1.73
N ALA A 51 -3.23 7.79 -0.81
CA ALA A 51 -2.14 8.76 -0.86
C ALA A 51 -1.26 8.54 -2.09
N TYR A 52 -0.98 7.29 -2.39
CA TYR A 52 -0.18 6.99 -3.56
C TYR A 52 -0.89 7.40 -4.85
N LEU A 53 -2.16 7.08 -4.96
CA LEU A 53 -2.92 7.41 -6.16
C LEU A 53 -3.10 8.91 -6.34
N ALA A 54 -3.17 9.65 -5.24
CA ALA A 54 -3.27 11.09 -5.34
C ALA A 54 -2.04 11.70 -6.01
N GLY A 55 -0.89 11.09 -5.82
CA GLY A 55 0.34 11.55 -6.46
C GLY A 55 0.63 10.88 -7.78
N HIS A 56 -0.18 9.93 -8.21
CA HIS A 56 0.07 9.16 -9.42
C HIS A 56 -1.23 9.00 -10.22
N PRO A 57 -1.66 10.06 -10.88
CA PRO A 57 -2.95 10.01 -11.60
C PRO A 57 -3.00 8.96 -12.69
N ASP A 58 -1.86 8.60 -13.27
CA ASP A 58 -1.85 7.55 -14.28
C ASP A 58 -2.18 6.19 -13.66
N VAL A 59 -1.66 5.92 -12.48
CA VAL A 59 -2.00 4.68 -11.78
C VAL A 59 -3.46 4.71 -11.34
N ALA A 60 -3.93 5.86 -10.88
CA ALA A 60 -5.32 6.00 -10.48
C ALA A 60 -6.26 5.70 -11.64
N ALA A 61 -5.92 6.16 -12.83
CA ALA A 61 -6.72 5.89 -14.01
C ALA A 61 -6.75 4.40 -14.32
N GLU A 62 -5.62 3.73 -14.15
CA GLU A 62 -5.58 2.29 -14.39
C GLU A 62 -6.44 1.53 -13.38
N VAL A 63 -6.39 1.92 -12.12
CA VAL A 63 -7.22 1.28 -11.10
C VAL A 63 -8.70 1.43 -11.45
N THR A 64 -9.10 2.61 -11.87
CA THR A 64 -10.48 2.84 -12.27
C THR A 64 -10.86 1.97 -13.46
N LYS A 65 -9.96 1.87 -14.42
CA LYS A 65 -10.20 1.04 -15.59
C LYS A 65 -10.41 -0.42 -15.20
N VAL A 66 -9.54 -0.93 -14.35
CA VAL A 66 -9.63 -2.32 -13.92
C VAL A 66 -10.94 -2.58 -13.18
N LYS A 67 -11.36 -1.64 -12.35
CA LYS A 67 -12.61 -1.82 -11.62
C LYS A 67 -13.82 -1.90 -12.54
N GLY A 68 -13.74 -1.25 -13.68
CA GLY A 68 -14.84 -1.27 -14.64
C GLY A 68 -14.86 -2.49 -15.54
N LEU A 69 -13.85 -3.34 -15.47
CA LEU A 69 -13.79 -4.51 -16.31
C LEU A 69 -14.49 -5.70 -15.67
N PRO A 70 -14.97 -6.64 -16.48
CA PRO A 70 -15.46 -7.91 -15.96
C PRO A 70 -14.37 -8.59 -15.15
N LYS A 71 -14.80 -9.34 -14.15
CA LYS A 71 -13.88 -9.95 -13.21
C LYS A 71 -12.78 -10.77 -13.91
N GLU A 72 -13.18 -11.49 -14.95
CA GLU A 72 -12.23 -12.36 -15.65
C GLU A 72 -11.13 -11.58 -16.34
N GLN A 73 -11.41 -10.35 -16.70
CA GLN A 73 -10.45 -9.54 -17.45
C GLN A 73 -9.55 -8.71 -16.55
N ARG A 74 -9.90 -8.56 -15.27
CA ARG A 74 -9.16 -7.68 -14.39
C ARG A 74 -7.74 -8.14 -14.21
N ARG A 75 -7.53 -9.44 -14.04
CA ARG A 75 -6.19 -9.96 -13.81
C ARG A 75 -5.31 -9.73 -15.04
N ALA A 76 -5.82 -10.02 -16.21
CA ALA A 76 -5.05 -9.85 -17.44
C ALA A 76 -4.67 -8.39 -17.66
N GLU A 77 -5.62 -7.50 -17.43
CA GLU A 77 -5.35 -6.09 -17.59
C GLU A 77 -4.29 -5.61 -16.61
N TRP A 78 -4.41 -6.02 -15.36
CA TRP A 78 -3.45 -5.60 -14.36
C TRP A 78 -2.07 -6.17 -14.63
N GLN A 79 -1.99 -7.40 -15.09
CA GLN A 79 -0.70 -7.98 -15.44
C GLN A 79 -0.03 -7.23 -16.59
N ALA A 80 -0.81 -6.86 -17.61
CA ALA A 80 -0.26 -6.09 -18.70
C ALA A 80 0.25 -4.75 -18.24
N TYR A 81 -0.50 -4.10 -17.36
CA TYR A 81 -0.08 -2.81 -16.85
C TYR A 81 1.21 -2.93 -16.05
N ARG A 82 1.31 -3.98 -15.22
CA ARG A 82 2.51 -4.17 -14.41
C ARG A 82 3.74 -4.41 -15.27
N GLN A 83 3.58 -5.14 -16.35
CA GLN A 83 4.70 -5.39 -17.23
C GLN A 83 5.18 -4.13 -17.92
N ALA A 84 4.24 -3.26 -18.26
CA ALA A 84 4.58 -2.01 -18.90
C ALA A 84 5.07 -0.95 -17.91
N ASN A 85 4.69 -1.08 -16.65
CA ASN A 85 4.99 -0.07 -15.63
C ASN A 85 5.49 -0.74 -14.35
N PRO A 86 6.64 -1.42 -14.41
CA PRO A 86 7.06 -2.23 -13.25
C PRO A 86 7.35 -1.42 -12.00
N GLN A 87 7.82 -0.20 -12.15
CA GLN A 87 8.12 0.61 -10.98
C GLN A 87 6.84 1.01 -10.26
N GLN A 88 5.86 1.50 -11.00
CA GLN A 88 4.59 1.88 -10.39
C GLN A 88 3.90 0.69 -9.78
N ALA A 89 4.02 -0.46 -10.41
CA ALA A 89 3.42 -1.67 -9.86
C ALA A 89 4.01 -2.03 -8.52
N ARG A 90 5.33 -1.93 -8.40
CA ARG A 90 5.98 -2.20 -7.12
C ARG A 90 5.58 -1.21 -6.06
N GLU A 91 5.49 0.06 -6.42
CA GLU A 91 5.09 1.09 -5.47
C GLU A 91 3.66 0.90 -5.01
N PHE A 92 2.78 0.56 -5.94
CA PHE A 92 1.40 0.32 -5.58
C PHE A 92 1.27 -0.89 -4.67
N ARG A 93 2.04 -1.93 -4.96
CA ARG A 93 2.04 -3.10 -4.11
C ARG A 93 2.54 -2.76 -2.70
N ALA A 94 3.56 -1.93 -2.61
CA ALA A 94 4.07 -1.50 -1.32
C ALA A 94 3.00 -0.76 -0.52
N ALA A 95 2.18 0.03 -1.19
CA ALA A 95 1.10 0.73 -0.51
C ALA A 95 0.05 -0.23 0.02
N ARG A 96 -0.10 -1.39 -0.60
CA ARG A 96 -1.04 -2.41 -0.15
C ARG A 96 -0.44 -3.41 0.81
N GLN A 97 0.82 -3.24 1.18
CA GLN A 97 1.53 -4.23 1.96
C GLN A 97 0.82 -4.66 3.24
N PRO A 98 0.21 -3.76 4.02
CA PRO A 98 -0.44 -4.20 5.24
C PRO A 98 -1.50 -5.28 5.03
N ILE A 99 -2.31 -5.15 3.99
CA ILE A 99 -3.34 -6.16 3.76
C ILE A 99 -2.74 -7.41 3.12
N ILE A 100 -1.69 -7.25 2.33
CA ILE A 100 -0.98 -8.40 1.75
C ILE A 100 -0.36 -9.22 2.87
N ASP A 101 0.27 -8.58 3.82
CA ASP A 101 0.89 -9.29 4.93
C ASP A 101 -0.15 -9.98 5.79
N TYR A 102 -1.28 -9.31 6.03
CA TYR A 102 -2.35 -9.93 6.79
C TYR A 102 -2.82 -11.22 6.12
N ARG A 103 -3.05 -11.15 4.81
CA ARG A 103 -3.52 -12.31 4.08
C ARG A 103 -2.50 -13.44 4.10
N ALA A 104 -1.24 -13.10 3.93
CA ALA A 104 -0.20 -14.12 3.92
C ALA A 104 -0.12 -14.82 5.27
N ALA A 105 -0.28 -14.09 6.35
CA ALA A 105 -0.19 -14.67 7.68
C ALA A 105 -1.43 -15.44 8.07
N CYS A 106 -2.60 -15.06 7.57
CA CYS A 106 -3.86 -15.57 8.07
C CYS A 106 -4.62 -16.50 7.13
N HIS A 107 -4.13 -16.67 5.92
CA HIS A 107 -4.77 -17.55 4.95
C HIS A 107 -3.89 -18.77 4.72
N ARG A 108 -3.89 -19.65 5.64
CA ARG A 108 -3.06 -20.84 5.48
C ARG A 108 -3.81 -22.10 5.51
#